data_e6a7a2de223af365c5a7a8e76a5aae0b
#
_entry.id   e6a7a2de223af365c5a7a8e76a5aae0b
#
_cell.length_a   1.000
_cell.length_b   1.000
_cell.length_c   1.000
_cell.angle_alpha   90.00
_cell.angle_beta   90.00
_cell.angle_gamma   90.00
#
_symmetry.space_group_name_H-M   'P 1'
#
loop_
_entity.id
_entity.type
_entity.pdbx_description
1 polymer ?
#
loop_
_entity_poly.entity_id
_entity_poly.type
_entity_poly.pdbx_seq_one_letter_code
_entity_poly.pdbx_strand_id
1 'polypeptide(L)'
;ACETFQKQVPLLDTWIEKKIKSDQPFVLLGDFNHRIANPDNKLWQVMREMENKAVVISNSMQDLKGCHPSYPEPIDHILMGAGAEKLQIRGSETVYYFSEKPESMTEEDMLSDHCPIGVELKF
;
A
#
# COMPACT_ATOMS: atom_id res chain seq x y z
N ALA A 1 10.18 16.58 -5.64
CA ALA A 1 9.47 15.33 -5.30
C ALA A 1 8.40 14.98 -6.32
N CYS A 2 7.46 15.88 -6.65
CA CYS A 2 6.35 15.56 -7.57
C CYS A 2 6.79 15.21 -9.01
N GLU A 3 7.80 15.88 -9.58
CA GLU A 3 8.27 15.59 -10.93
C GLU A 3 8.94 14.21 -11.06
N THR A 4 9.74 13.83 -10.07
CA THR A 4 10.38 12.51 -10.03
C THR A 4 9.33 11.42 -9.95
N PHE A 5 8.34 11.60 -9.09
CA PHE A 5 7.24 10.67 -8.93
C PHE A 5 6.43 10.52 -10.23
N GLN A 6 6.06 11.61 -10.89
CA GLN A 6 5.35 11.58 -12.17
C GLN A 6 6.10 10.80 -13.26
N LYS A 7 7.44 10.80 -13.22
CA LYS A 7 8.27 9.99 -14.14
C LYS A 7 8.30 8.51 -13.75
N GLN A 8 8.11 8.18 -12.48
CA GLN A 8 8.10 6.80 -11.99
C GLN A 8 6.77 6.09 -12.27
N VAL A 9 5.65 6.82 -12.26
CA VAL A 9 4.31 6.25 -12.45
C VAL A 9 4.18 5.42 -13.73
N PRO A 10 4.59 5.87 -14.92
CA PRO A 10 4.50 5.08 -16.14
C PRO A 10 5.37 3.80 -16.12
N LEU A 11 6.49 3.83 -15.40
CA LEU A 11 7.36 2.65 -15.25
C LEU A 11 6.71 1.60 -14.35
N LEU A 12 6.12 2.06 -13.25
CA LEU A 12 5.37 1.21 -12.33
C LEU A 12 4.15 0.60 -13.03
N ASP A 13 3.41 1.41 -13.80
CA ASP A 13 2.29 0.98 -14.62
C ASP A 13 2.69 -0.16 -15.57
N THR A 14 3.75 0.03 -16.33
CA THR A 14 4.29 -0.98 -17.25
C THR A 14 4.68 -2.26 -16.51
N TRP A 15 5.28 -2.15 -15.33
CA TRP A 15 5.68 -3.31 -14.53
C TRP A 15 4.46 -4.08 -14.03
N ILE A 16 3.45 -3.39 -13.52
CA ILE A 16 2.20 -3.99 -13.05
C ILE A 16 1.49 -4.68 -14.21
N GLU A 17 1.34 -4.03 -15.36
CA GLU A 17 0.73 -4.64 -16.54
C GLU A 17 1.46 -5.94 -16.97
N LYS A 18 2.78 -5.95 -16.90
CA LYS A 18 3.58 -7.14 -17.21
C LYS A 18 3.29 -8.28 -16.23
N LYS A 19 3.16 -7.97 -14.93
CA LYS A 19 2.81 -8.96 -13.90
C LYS A 19 1.42 -9.51 -14.09
N ILE A 20 0.46 -8.64 -14.40
CA ILE A 20 -0.90 -9.02 -14.73
C ILE A 20 -0.95 -10.00 -15.91
N LYS A 21 -0.25 -9.68 -16.99
CA LYS A 21 -0.19 -10.51 -18.20
C LYS A 21 0.50 -11.85 -17.99
N SER A 22 1.36 -11.97 -16.96
CA SER A 22 2.02 -13.23 -16.62
C SER A 22 1.13 -14.22 -15.88
N ASP A 23 -0.07 -13.83 -15.47
CA ASP A 23 -1.03 -14.62 -14.68
C ASP A 23 -0.44 -15.19 -13.37
N GLN A 24 0.60 -14.55 -12.86
CA GLN A 24 1.23 -14.93 -11.60
C GLN A 24 0.74 -14.06 -10.45
N PRO A 25 0.48 -14.64 -9.28
CA PRO A 25 0.26 -13.85 -8.08
C PRO A 25 1.43 -12.91 -7.82
N PHE A 26 1.14 -11.65 -7.52
CA PHE A 26 2.18 -10.69 -7.18
C PHE A 26 1.75 -9.78 -6.03
N VAL A 27 2.75 -9.34 -5.30
CA VAL A 27 2.63 -8.32 -4.25
C VAL A 27 3.62 -7.21 -4.55
N LEU A 28 3.17 -5.98 -4.46
CA LEU A 28 3.99 -4.78 -4.55
C LEU A 28 3.87 -4.04 -3.22
N LEU A 29 4.97 -3.90 -2.51
CA LEU A 29 4.99 -3.28 -1.19
C LEU A 29 6.13 -2.27 -1.06
N GLY A 30 5.92 -1.28 -0.20
CA GLY A 30 6.94 -0.29 0.11
C GLY A 30 6.36 1.06 0.52
N ASP A 31 7.27 1.99 0.74
CA ASP A 31 6.96 3.41 0.91
C ASP A 31 6.69 4.04 -0.47
N PHE A 32 5.44 4.42 -0.69
CA PHE A 32 5.03 5.14 -1.89
C PHE A 32 5.14 6.65 -1.73
N ASN A 33 5.34 7.12 -0.50
CA ASN A 33 5.32 8.53 -0.15
C ASN A 33 4.04 9.26 -0.63
N HIS A 34 2.97 8.47 -0.81
CA HIS A 34 1.68 8.92 -1.29
C HIS A 34 0.54 8.22 -0.55
N ARG A 35 -0.52 8.97 -0.29
CA ARG A 35 -1.74 8.52 0.38
C ARG A 35 -2.64 7.76 -0.58
N ILE A 36 -2.15 6.69 -1.18
CA ILE A 36 -2.89 5.91 -2.19
C ILE A 36 -4.06 5.11 -1.62
N ALA A 37 -4.21 5.04 -0.29
CA ALA A 37 -5.44 4.55 0.33
C ALA A 37 -6.62 5.53 0.15
N ASN A 38 -6.35 6.80 -0.14
CA ASN A 38 -7.37 7.79 -0.44
C ASN A 38 -7.90 7.57 -1.86
N PRO A 39 -9.21 7.35 -2.06
CA PRO A 39 -9.80 7.12 -3.38
C PRO A 39 -9.62 8.29 -4.36
N ASP A 40 -9.43 9.51 -3.85
CA ASP A 40 -9.19 10.70 -4.66
C ASP A 40 -7.73 10.88 -5.08
N ASN A 41 -6.84 10.00 -4.62
CA ASN A 41 -5.43 10.05 -4.98
C ASN A 41 -5.24 9.72 -6.47
N LYS A 42 -4.61 10.62 -7.22
CA LYS A 42 -4.43 10.47 -8.68
C LYS A 42 -3.63 9.22 -9.07
N LEU A 43 -2.62 8.85 -8.28
CA LEU A 43 -1.88 7.61 -8.54
C LEU A 43 -2.79 6.40 -8.39
N TRP A 44 -3.57 6.35 -7.32
CA TRP A 44 -4.53 5.26 -7.11
C TRP A 44 -5.55 5.18 -8.23
N GLN A 45 -6.06 6.33 -8.69
CA GLN A 45 -6.97 6.40 -9.83
C GLN A 45 -6.32 5.85 -11.11
N VAL A 46 -5.09 6.24 -11.42
CA VAL A 46 -4.34 5.70 -12.58
C VAL A 46 -4.16 4.19 -12.45
N MET A 47 -3.78 3.70 -11.27
CA MET A 47 -3.63 2.27 -11.03
C MET A 47 -4.94 1.51 -11.15
N ARG A 48 -6.06 2.12 -10.76
CA ARG A 48 -7.40 1.54 -10.91
C ARG A 48 -7.94 1.60 -12.33
N GLU A 49 -7.56 2.57 -13.13
CA GLU A 49 -7.92 2.62 -14.55
C GLU A 49 -7.35 1.45 -15.33
N MET A 50 -6.24 0.87 -14.87
CA MET A 50 -5.72 -0.39 -15.39
C MET A 50 -6.64 -1.58 -15.09
N GLU A 51 -7.45 -1.51 -14.03
CA GLU A 51 -8.44 -2.53 -13.66
C GLU A 51 -9.53 -2.70 -14.73
N ASN A 52 -9.81 -1.70 -15.56
CA ASN A 52 -10.74 -1.83 -16.70
C ASN A 52 -10.34 -2.94 -17.69
N LYS A 53 -9.15 -3.52 -17.51
CA LYS A 53 -8.63 -4.68 -18.26
C LYS A 53 -8.75 -6.01 -17.50
N ALA A 54 -9.68 -6.13 -16.55
CA ALA A 54 -10.00 -7.35 -15.80
C ALA A 54 -9.02 -7.76 -14.68
N VAL A 55 -8.28 -6.84 -14.09
CA VAL A 55 -7.40 -7.16 -12.96
C VAL A 55 -7.66 -6.25 -11.78
N VAL A 56 -8.03 -6.86 -10.69
CA VAL A 56 -8.22 -6.19 -9.41
C VAL A 56 -6.86 -6.06 -8.73
N ILE A 57 -6.45 -4.82 -8.46
CA ILE A 57 -5.38 -4.53 -7.52
C ILE A 57 -6.04 -4.06 -6.24
N SER A 58 -5.81 -4.77 -5.14
CA SER A 58 -6.24 -4.35 -3.83
C SER A 58 -5.11 -3.67 -3.06
N ASN A 59 -5.47 -2.74 -2.20
CA ASN A 59 -4.56 -2.14 -1.24
C ASN A 59 -4.92 -2.65 0.16
N SER A 60 -4.10 -3.54 0.69
CA SER A 60 -4.34 -4.15 2.02
C SER A 60 -4.30 -3.13 3.16
N MET A 61 -3.71 -1.95 2.94
CA MET A 61 -3.61 -0.89 3.94
C MET A 61 -4.72 0.16 3.83
N GLN A 62 -5.71 -0.03 2.95
CA GLN A 62 -6.72 0.98 2.64
C GLN A 62 -7.49 1.49 3.85
N ASP A 63 -7.84 0.59 4.77
CA ASP A 63 -8.68 0.90 5.94
C ASP A 63 -7.85 1.12 7.22
N LEU A 64 -6.52 1.12 7.13
CA LEU A 64 -5.63 1.31 8.25
C LEU A 64 -5.14 2.75 8.35
N LYS A 65 -4.78 3.13 9.57
CA LYS A 65 -4.10 4.40 9.82
C LYS A 65 -2.60 4.21 9.73
N GLY A 66 -1.89 5.24 9.26
CA GLY A 66 -0.45 5.34 9.40
C GLY A 66 -0.05 5.45 10.88
N CYS A 67 1.23 5.25 11.17
CA CYS A 67 1.68 5.28 12.56
C CYS A 67 2.18 6.65 13.03
N HIS A 68 2.43 7.58 12.11
CA HIS A 68 2.97 8.87 12.49
C HIS A 68 1.91 9.73 13.18
N PRO A 69 2.15 10.24 14.41
CA PRO A 69 1.14 10.97 15.17
C PRO A 69 0.59 12.20 14.45
N SER A 70 1.46 12.91 13.71
CA SER A 70 1.08 14.12 12.96
C SER A 70 0.51 13.81 11.57
N TYR A 71 0.69 12.58 11.05
CA TYR A 71 0.29 12.18 9.71
C TYR A 71 -0.43 10.84 9.73
N PRO A 72 -1.74 10.82 10.08
CA PRO A 72 -2.48 9.58 10.32
C PRO A 72 -2.78 8.77 9.06
N GLU A 73 -2.61 9.32 7.87
CA GLU A 73 -2.85 8.60 6.62
C GLU A 73 -1.61 7.79 6.23
N PRO A 74 -1.78 6.50 5.88
CA PRO A 74 -0.66 5.65 5.50
C PRO A 74 -0.03 6.10 4.17
N ILE A 75 1.28 6.02 4.10
CA ILE A 75 2.10 6.21 2.89
C ILE A 75 2.88 4.96 2.51
N ASP A 76 2.93 4.00 3.43
CA ASP A 76 3.42 2.64 3.20
C ASP A 76 2.25 1.76 2.80
N HIS A 77 2.39 0.99 1.73
CA HIS A 77 1.28 0.21 1.20
C HIS A 77 1.71 -1.20 0.78
N ILE A 78 0.74 -2.11 0.82
CA ILE A 78 0.85 -3.47 0.30
C ILE A 78 -0.24 -3.65 -0.75
N LEU A 79 0.16 -3.63 -2.01
CA LEU A 79 -0.72 -3.82 -3.15
C LEU A 79 -0.66 -5.26 -3.64
N MET A 80 -1.80 -5.83 -3.94
CA MET A 80 -1.91 -7.22 -4.38
C MET A 80 -2.68 -7.31 -5.68
N GLY A 81 -2.15 -8.08 -6.63
CA GLY A 81 -2.93 -8.56 -7.75
C GLY A 81 -3.95 -9.61 -7.31
N ALA A 82 -4.97 -9.87 -8.12
CA ALA A 82 -6.10 -10.73 -7.78
C ALA A 82 -5.70 -12.14 -7.30
N GLY A 83 -4.61 -12.70 -7.84
CA GLY A 83 -4.09 -14.00 -7.40
C GLY A 83 -3.53 -13.99 -5.98
N ALA A 84 -2.82 -12.93 -5.60
CA ALA A 84 -2.27 -12.77 -4.26
C ALA A 84 -3.37 -12.37 -3.25
N GLU A 85 -4.32 -11.54 -3.67
CA GLU A 85 -5.45 -11.14 -2.82
C GLU A 85 -6.26 -12.33 -2.32
N LYS A 86 -6.46 -13.35 -3.16
CA LYS A 86 -7.16 -14.58 -2.78
C LYS A 86 -6.44 -15.38 -1.68
N LEU A 87 -5.13 -15.19 -1.54
CA LEU A 87 -4.32 -15.82 -0.51
C LEU A 87 -4.30 -15.04 0.79
N GLN A 88 -4.77 -13.79 0.78
CA GLN A 88 -4.76 -12.94 1.95
C GLN A 88 -5.72 -13.43 3.02
N ILE A 89 -5.24 -13.52 4.25
CA ILE A 89 -6.09 -13.74 5.43
C ILE A 89 -6.69 -12.39 5.81
N ARG A 90 -7.97 -12.22 5.57
CA ARG A 90 -8.68 -10.98 5.89
C ARG A 90 -8.64 -10.68 7.39
N GLY A 91 -8.35 -9.43 7.73
CA GLY A 91 -8.22 -8.98 9.11
C GLY A 91 -6.83 -9.22 9.70
N SER A 92 -5.87 -9.75 8.90
CA SER A 92 -4.48 -9.88 9.31
C SER A 92 -3.64 -8.64 9.02
N GLU A 93 -4.22 -7.67 8.34
CA GLU A 93 -3.57 -6.41 8.03
C GLU A 93 -3.23 -5.66 9.31
N THR A 94 -2.01 -5.25 9.45
CA THR A 94 -1.56 -4.61 10.68
C THR A 94 -0.48 -3.57 10.44
N VAL A 95 -0.46 -2.58 11.33
CA VAL A 95 0.64 -1.63 11.52
C VAL A 95 1.26 -1.93 12.88
N TYR A 96 2.56 -2.16 12.90
CA TYR A 96 3.31 -2.45 14.14
C TYR A 96 3.80 -1.13 14.76
N TYR A 97 3.01 -0.59 15.67
CA TYR A 97 3.35 0.65 16.36
C TYR A 97 4.52 0.47 17.31
N PHE A 98 5.31 1.53 17.53
CA PHE A 98 6.43 1.54 18.49
C PHE A 98 5.97 1.71 19.95
N SER A 99 4.68 1.78 20.19
CA SER A 99 4.06 1.94 21.52
C SER A 99 2.94 0.93 21.72
N GLU A 100 2.80 0.43 22.95
CA GLU A 100 1.65 -0.38 23.35
C GLU A 100 0.34 0.43 23.41
N LYS A 101 0.47 1.76 23.42
CA LYS A 101 -0.66 2.71 23.41
C LYS A 101 -0.55 3.66 22.21
N PRO A 102 -0.86 3.19 21.01
CA PRO A 102 -0.70 3.99 19.79
C PRO A 102 -1.48 5.31 19.81
N GLU A 103 -2.61 5.34 20.49
CA GLU A 103 -3.46 6.53 20.61
C GLU A 103 -2.84 7.68 21.40
N SER A 104 -1.84 7.39 22.24
CA SER A 104 -1.10 8.38 23.03
C SER A 104 0.37 8.51 22.60
N MET A 105 0.76 7.84 21.52
CA MET A 105 2.12 7.88 20.98
C MET A 105 2.45 9.29 20.47
N THR A 106 3.65 9.76 20.78
CA THR A 106 4.21 11.02 20.29
C THR A 106 5.36 10.75 19.33
N GLU A 107 5.86 11.79 18.66
CA GLU A 107 7.03 11.66 17.78
C GLU A 107 8.29 11.22 18.54
N GLU A 108 8.38 11.53 19.83
CA GLU A 108 9.50 11.14 20.69
C GLU A 108 9.54 9.62 20.97
N ASP A 109 8.39 8.94 20.86
CA ASP A 109 8.26 7.49 21.05
C ASP A 109 8.65 6.71 19.78
N MET A 110 8.82 7.39 18.65
CA MET A 110 9.08 6.74 17.37
C MET A 110 10.56 6.43 17.19
N LEU A 111 10.85 5.18 16.82
CA LEU A 111 12.21 4.75 16.42
C LEU A 111 12.49 5.04 14.94
N SER A 112 11.47 5.31 14.17
CA SER A 112 11.50 5.69 12.76
C SER A 112 10.24 6.50 12.47
N ASP A 113 10.27 7.34 11.46
CA ASP A 113 9.09 8.03 10.92
C ASP A 113 8.12 7.11 10.16
N HIS A 114 8.51 5.84 9.97
CA HIS A 114 7.69 4.76 9.44
C HIS A 114 7.56 3.62 10.44
N CYS A 115 6.40 2.99 10.50
CA CYS A 115 6.20 1.73 11.22
C CYS A 115 6.18 0.56 10.26
N PRO A 116 6.65 -0.63 10.69
CA PRO A 116 6.45 -1.84 9.92
C PRO A 116 4.96 -2.10 9.66
N ILE A 117 4.66 -2.56 8.47
CA ILE A 117 3.32 -3.01 8.06
C ILE A 117 3.37 -4.48 7.67
N GLY A 118 2.27 -5.18 7.83
CA GLY A 118 2.23 -6.61 7.51
C GLY A 118 0.83 -7.10 7.17
N VAL A 119 0.81 -8.24 6.48
CA VAL A 119 -0.37 -9.02 6.15
C VAL A 119 0.00 -10.48 6.09
N GLU A 120 -0.91 -11.37 6.44
CA GLU A 120 -0.69 -12.81 6.34
C GLU A 120 -1.27 -13.37 5.03
N LEU A 121 -0.51 -14.26 4.42
CA LEU A 121 -0.93 -15.02 3.24
C LEU A 121 -0.99 -16.51 3.59
N LYS A 122 -2.04 -17.16 3.11
CA LYS A 122 -2.20 -18.62 3.23
C LYS A 122 -1.97 -19.25 1.85
N PHE A 123 -0.91 -20.03 1.77
CA PHE A 123 -0.56 -20.81 0.59
C PHE A 123 -1.17 -22.22 0.64
#